data_99c920c1a5703ec48c9c4f0453cfdb73
#
_entry.id   99c920c1a5703ec48c9c4f0453cfdb73
#
_cell.length_a   1.000
_cell.length_b   1.000
_cell.length_c   1.000
_cell.angle_alpha   90.00
_cell.angle_beta   90.00
_cell.angle_gamma   90.00
#
_symmetry.space_group_name_H-M   'P 1'
#
loop_
_entity.id
_entity.type
_entity.pdbx_description
1 polymer ?
#
loop_
_entity_poly.entity_id
_entity_poly.type
_entity_poly.pdbx_seq_one_letter_code
_entity_poly.pdbx_strand_id
1 'polypeptide(L)'
;MRTVFVDALCPRLSVYCYNAGGRSFLRDEIPTRMETIYMKKQSIGLVIAALLLTACGGGSDDNTPADPNPKNNKGNNVPSAPGKDENTPADPGKKSDNGSSQLIPPPVNQGNGDNASGKYQGKGFIVPLGQQPNGLRDAKSVVSDDLAVLNLDGKKLPLQLPNISSGNITSVRGATIGDTSYKQFIVSGTRYANSKFGYLNDGSKDYIFSQGVPTATMPTTGVVKYSGAAAVGQAAVADSALANFSADFGAKTLTGSISQNASSAVDFKPVNISAGIEGNTFSSKADAAVKTTGGFYGDNAHELGGIFQDSAQAISGSFGAVRSN
;
A
#
# COMPACT_ATOMS: atom_id res chain seq x y z
N MET A 1 44.61 -15.47 -26.78
CA MET A 1 43.66 -14.76 -27.63
C MET A 1 42.99 -13.71 -26.73
N ARG A 2 43.36 -12.44 -26.91
CA ARG A 2 42.84 -11.33 -26.11
C ARG A 2 41.62 -10.78 -26.86
N THR A 3 40.45 -10.88 -26.30
CA THR A 3 39.27 -10.20 -26.82
C THR A 3 39.14 -8.87 -26.09
N VAL A 4 39.47 -7.79 -26.75
CA VAL A 4 39.26 -6.43 -26.23
C VAL A 4 37.92 -5.99 -26.80
N PHE A 5 36.93 -5.80 -25.93
CA PHE A 5 35.73 -5.04 -26.27
C PHE A 5 36.01 -3.58 -25.99
N VAL A 6 36.06 -2.79 -27.02
CA VAL A 6 36.07 -1.32 -26.88
C VAL A 6 34.63 -0.87 -27.04
N ASP A 7 34.01 -0.47 -25.95
CA ASP A 7 32.75 0.22 -26.00
C ASP A 7 33.03 1.73 -25.98
N ALA A 8 32.71 2.38 -27.08
CA ALA A 8 33.12 3.75 -27.38
C ALA A 8 32.27 4.83 -26.65
N LEU A 9 31.43 4.46 -25.65
CA LEU A 9 30.49 5.38 -25.01
C LEU A 9 30.56 5.46 -23.49
N CYS A 10 31.62 4.96 -22.84
CA CYS A 10 31.74 5.11 -21.40
C CYS A 10 33.13 5.61 -20.97
N PRO A 11 33.28 6.86 -20.51
CA PRO A 11 34.54 7.35 -19.99
C PRO A 11 34.74 6.84 -18.54
N ARG A 12 35.72 5.95 -18.39
CA ARG A 12 36.36 5.55 -17.12
C ARG A 12 35.53 4.77 -16.10
N LEU A 13 35.55 3.45 -16.22
CA LEU A 13 35.27 2.56 -15.10
C LEU A 13 36.56 2.34 -14.30
N SER A 14 36.65 2.93 -13.10
CA SER A 14 37.68 2.58 -12.13
C SER A 14 37.11 1.50 -11.20
N VAL A 15 37.66 0.29 -11.27
CA VAL A 15 37.29 -0.81 -10.36
C VAL A 15 38.16 -0.70 -9.12
N TYR A 16 37.55 -0.38 -7.99
CA TYR A 16 38.19 -0.42 -6.67
C TYR A 16 37.84 -1.72 -5.97
N CYS A 17 38.83 -2.52 -5.65
CA CYS A 17 38.67 -3.66 -4.75
C CYS A 17 39.09 -3.27 -3.34
N TYR A 18 38.20 -3.39 -2.36
CA TYR A 18 38.50 -3.18 -0.94
C TYR A 18 38.59 -4.52 -0.24
N ASN A 19 39.61 -4.67 0.62
CA ASN A 19 39.66 -5.78 1.54
C ASN A 19 39.24 -5.32 2.97
N ALA A 20 38.97 -6.26 3.87
CA ALA A 20 38.42 -6.02 5.20
C ALA A 20 39.35 -5.22 6.15
N GLY A 21 40.43 -4.63 5.66
CA GLY A 21 41.40 -3.84 6.44
C GLY A 21 41.56 -2.39 6.00
N GLY A 22 40.80 -1.91 5.05
CA GLY A 22 40.75 -0.47 4.68
C GLY A 22 42.00 0.14 4.07
N ARG A 23 42.95 -0.65 3.55
CA ARG A 23 44.14 -0.15 2.86
C ARG A 23 44.02 -0.45 1.36
N SER A 24 44.16 0.60 0.55
CA SER A 24 44.27 0.49 -0.90
C SER A 24 45.65 0.06 -1.32
N PHE A 25 45.75 -1.00 -2.11
CA PHE A 25 46.99 -1.41 -2.76
C PHE A 25 46.75 -1.38 -4.28
N LEU A 26 47.58 -0.63 -4.99
CA LEU A 26 47.80 -0.79 -6.40
C LEU A 26 48.71 -2.01 -6.61
N ARG A 27 48.20 -3.05 -7.19
CA ARG A 27 49.00 -4.23 -7.52
C ARG A 27 49.09 -4.36 -9.02
N ASP A 28 50.27 -4.07 -9.54
CA ASP A 28 50.69 -4.29 -10.92
C ASP A 28 51.22 -5.71 -11.13
N GLU A 29 50.50 -6.74 -10.71
CA GLU A 29 50.82 -8.11 -11.11
C GLU A 29 49.53 -8.94 -11.21
N ILE A 30 49.23 -9.31 -12.44
CA ILE A 30 48.13 -10.23 -12.78
C ILE A 30 48.68 -11.65 -12.68
N PRO A 31 48.21 -12.54 -11.78
CA PRO A 31 48.57 -13.95 -11.86
C PRO A 31 47.87 -14.62 -13.03
N THR A 32 48.66 -15.23 -13.90
CA THR A 32 48.28 -16.00 -15.09
C THR A 32 47.67 -17.37 -14.69
N ARG A 33 46.53 -17.36 -14.03
CA ARG A 33 45.69 -18.58 -13.95
C ARG A 33 44.23 -18.20 -13.81
N MET A 34 43.57 -17.97 -14.93
CA MET A 34 42.11 -18.02 -14.99
C MET A 34 41.68 -19.48 -15.19
N GLU A 35 41.12 -20.06 -14.17
CA GLU A 35 40.30 -21.25 -14.36
C GLU A 35 38.99 -20.83 -15.02
N THR A 36 38.79 -21.37 -16.20
CA THR A 36 37.59 -21.16 -17.04
C THR A 36 36.42 -21.84 -16.35
N ILE A 37 35.56 -21.05 -15.68
CA ILE A 37 34.25 -21.56 -15.20
C ILE A 37 33.38 -21.71 -16.45
N TYR A 38 33.20 -22.96 -16.86
CA TYR A 38 32.27 -23.35 -17.92
C TYR A 38 30.84 -23.21 -17.39
N MET A 39 30.16 -22.12 -17.70
CA MET A 39 28.71 -22.06 -17.52
C MET A 39 28.06 -22.93 -18.61
N LYS A 40 27.50 -24.04 -18.17
CA LYS A 40 26.68 -24.94 -18.98
C LYS A 40 25.42 -24.17 -19.39
N LYS A 41 25.41 -23.64 -20.61
CA LYS A 41 24.20 -23.12 -21.24
C LYS A 41 23.21 -24.28 -21.40
N GLN A 42 22.18 -24.31 -20.59
CA GLN A 42 21.01 -25.12 -20.90
C GLN A 42 20.25 -24.42 -22.02
N SER A 43 20.25 -25.05 -23.17
CA SER A 43 19.41 -24.67 -24.30
C SER A 43 17.96 -24.91 -23.94
N ILE A 44 17.21 -23.84 -23.70
CA ILE A 44 15.76 -23.89 -23.65
C ILE A 44 15.29 -24.00 -25.09
N GLY A 45 14.88 -25.20 -25.47
CA GLY A 45 14.26 -25.46 -26.76
C GLY A 45 12.94 -24.71 -26.88
N LEU A 46 12.90 -23.84 -27.86
CA LEU A 46 11.69 -23.14 -28.29
C LEU A 46 10.79 -24.16 -29.00
N VAL A 47 9.78 -24.70 -28.31
CA VAL A 47 8.71 -25.48 -28.97
C VAL A 47 7.67 -24.49 -29.48
N ILE A 48 7.79 -24.16 -30.76
CA ILE A 48 6.74 -23.44 -31.48
C ILE A 48 5.71 -24.49 -31.90
N ALA A 49 4.59 -24.59 -31.18
CA ALA A 49 3.42 -25.31 -31.63
C ALA A 49 2.62 -24.42 -32.59
N ALA A 50 2.78 -24.65 -33.88
CA ALA A 50 1.91 -24.06 -34.91
C ALA A 50 0.55 -24.76 -34.84
N LEU A 51 -0.47 -24.09 -34.36
CA LEU A 51 -1.86 -24.48 -34.52
C LEU A 51 -2.38 -23.96 -35.85
N LEU A 52 -2.50 -24.88 -36.79
CA LEU A 52 -3.18 -24.70 -38.07
C LEU A 52 -4.68 -24.50 -37.82
N LEU A 53 -5.20 -23.35 -38.23
CA LEU A 53 -6.61 -23.09 -38.44
C LEU A 53 -7.10 -23.87 -39.66
N THR A 54 -7.98 -24.83 -39.45
CA THR A 54 -8.86 -25.34 -40.49
C THR A 54 -10.23 -24.70 -40.35
N ALA A 55 -10.51 -23.80 -41.27
CA ALA A 55 -11.83 -23.29 -41.54
C ALA A 55 -12.53 -24.25 -42.55
N CYS A 56 -13.72 -24.69 -42.24
CA CYS A 56 -14.75 -25.13 -43.17
C CYS A 56 -16.01 -25.21 -42.35
N GLY A 57 -17.09 -24.50 -42.57
CA GLY A 57 -17.82 -24.29 -43.77
C GLY A 57 -19.19 -24.87 -43.58
N GLY A 58 -20.24 -24.04 -43.61
CA GLY A 58 -21.53 -24.33 -44.19
C GLY A 58 -22.61 -24.96 -43.32
N GLY A 59 -23.78 -24.32 -43.31
CA GLY A 59 -25.07 -24.97 -43.09
C GLY A 59 -26.08 -24.06 -42.36
N SER A 60 -26.81 -23.31 -43.13
CA SER A 60 -28.09 -22.73 -42.80
C SER A 60 -29.08 -23.80 -42.31
N ASP A 61 -29.92 -23.46 -41.37
CA ASP A 61 -31.36 -23.69 -41.54
C ASP A 61 -32.14 -22.94 -40.45
N ASP A 62 -33.09 -22.17 -40.98
CA ASP A 62 -34.20 -21.50 -40.34
C ASP A 62 -34.98 -22.41 -39.37
N ASN A 63 -35.42 -21.83 -38.27
CA ASN A 63 -36.80 -22.01 -37.78
C ASN A 63 -37.09 -21.14 -36.57
N THR A 64 -37.63 -19.98 -36.82
CA THR A 64 -38.59 -19.35 -35.91
C THR A 64 -39.93 -20.05 -36.16
N PRO A 65 -40.77 -20.35 -35.19
CA PRO A 65 -41.80 -19.36 -34.87
C PRO A 65 -42.36 -19.37 -33.42
N ALA A 66 -42.97 -18.20 -33.14
CA ALA A 66 -44.20 -17.95 -32.42
C ALA A 66 -44.19 -17.87 -30.89
N ASP A 67 -44.29 -16.63 -30.49
CA ASP A 67 -45.08 -16.13 -29.38
C ASP A 67 -46.53 -16.69 -29.36
N PRO A 68 -47.12 -16.92 -28.19
CA PRO A 68 -48.29 -16.12 -27.89
C PRO A 68 -48.42 -15.65 -26.42
N ASN A 69 -48.58 -14.36 -26.32
CA ASN A 69 -49.37 -13.74 -25.26
C ASN A 69 -50.85 -14.06 -25.49
N PRO A 70 -51.70 -14.28 -24.47
CA PRO A 70 -52.63 -13.20 -24.17
C PRO A 70 -53.04 -12.96 -22.70
N LYS A 71 -53.10 -11.66 -22.40
CA LYS A 71 -54.25 -10.94 -21.80
C LYS A 71 -54.82 -11.28 -20.42
N ASN A 72 -54.80 -10.20 -19.61
CA ASN A 72 -55.90 -9.66 -18.79
C ASN A 72 -56.29 -10.37 -17.50
N ASN A 73 -56.17 -9.67 -16.37
CA ASN A 73 -57.37 -9.06 -15.83
C ASN A 73 -57.12 -8.02 -14.73
N LYS A 74 -57.87 -6.95 -14.86
CA LYS A 74 -58.19 -5.86 -13.97
C LYS A 74 -58.59 -6.28 -12.55
N GLY A 75 -58.33 -5.37 -11.63
CA GLY A 75 -59.00 -5.32 -10.33
C GLY A 75 -58.55 -4.12 -9.52
N ASN A 76 -59.23 -3.01 -9.75
CA ASN A 76 -59.30 -1.81 -8.93
C ASN A 76 -59.52 -2.14 -7.42
N ASN A 77 -58.95 -1.36 -6.52
CA ASN A 77 -59.71 -0.52 -5.61
C ASN A 77 -58.78 0.26 -4.67
N VAL A 78 -58.81 1.57 -4.85
CA VAL A 78 -58.59 2.57 -3.79
C VAL A 78 -60.02 2.93 -3.31
N PRO A 79 -60.32 3.23 -2.05
CA PRO A 79 -60.24 4.62 -1.62
C PRO A 79 -59.90 4.91 -0.14
N SER A 80 -59.34 6.12 0.07
CA SER A 80 -59.77 7.17 0.98
C SER A 80 -59.39 7.12 2.47
N ALA A 81 -58.63 8.11 2.88
CA ALA A 81 -58.66 8.75 4.21
C ALA A 81 -60.00 9.48 4.38
N PRO A 82 -60.43 10.02 5.55
CA PRO A 82 -59.68 10.93 6.42
C PRO A 82 -60.01 10.81 7.94
N GLY A 83 -59.38 11.59 8.77
CA GLY A 83 -59.82 11.84 10.16
C GLY A 83 -58.81 12.67 10.95
N LYS A 84 -58.96 13.97 10.89
CA LYS A 84 -58.43 14.93 11.87
C LYS A 84 -59.08 14.66 13.22
N ASP A 85 -58.36 14.97 14.32
CA ASP A 85 -58.83 15.88 15.36
C ASP A 85 -57.67 16.31 16.30
N GLU A 86 -57.68 17.61 16.47
CA GLU A 86 -56.93 18.45 17.40
C GLU A 86 -57.21 18.07 18.87
N ASN A 87 -56.22 18.29 19.73
CA ASN A 87 -56.39 19.10 20.92
C ASN A 87 -55.03 19.30 21.66
N THR A 88 -54.56 20.51 21.59
CA THR A 88 -53.72 21.13 22.65
C THR A 88 -54.68 21.75 23.66
N PRO A 89 -54.36 21.83 24.99
CA PRO A 89 -53.63 23.02 25.45
C PRO A 89 -52.75 22.87 26.72
N ALA A 90 -51.80 23.83 26.76
CA ALA A 90 -51.34 24.63 27.89
C ALA A 90 -50.46 24.04 29.01
N ASP A 91 -49.26 24.57 29.00
CA ASP A 91 -48.34 24.97 30.07
C ASP A 91 -49.06 25.67 31.26
N PRO A 92 -48.53 25.70 32.54
CA PRO A 92 -47.26 26.35 32.83
C PRO A 92 -46.49 25.81 34.07
N GLY A 93 -45.18 26.06 34.06
CA GLY A 93 -44.64 26.51 35.36
C GLY A 93 -43.43 25.80 35.94
N LYS A 94 -42.30 26.46 35.78
CA LYS A 94 -41.33 26.82 36.83
C LYS A 94 -40.10 25.95 37.15
N LYS A 95 -38.99 26.59 36.86
CA LYS A 95 -37.73 26.75 37.66
C LYS A 95 -36.68 25.64 37.60
N SER A 96 -35.65 25.98 36.90
CA SER A 96 -34.28 26.26 37.38
C SER A 96 -33.69 25.22 38.34
N ASP A 97 -32.76 24.41 37.84
CA ASP A 97 -31.50 24.28 38.56
C ASP A 97 -30.35 23.96 37.60
N ASN A 98 -29.34 24.78 37.77
CA ASN A 98 -28.04 24.77 37.15
C ASN A 98 -27.30 23.50 37.58
N GLY A 99 -27.03 22.61 36.66
CA GLY A 99 -26.13 21.46 36.83
C GLY A 99 -25.28 21.27 35.60
N SER A 100 -24.23 22.08 35.51
CA SER A 100 -23.17 21.92 34.53
C SER A 100 -22.46 20.58 34.75
N SER A 101 -22.94 19.53 34.12
CA SER A 101 -22.17 18.31 33.98
C SER A 101 -21.20 18.48 32.82
N GLN A 102 -20.00 18.92 33.15
CA GLN A 102 -18.85 18.80 32.24
C GLN A 102 -18.64 17.32 31.98
N LEU A 103 -18.98 16.89 30.78
CA LEU A 103 -18.50 15.62 30.22
C LEU A 103 -16.99 15.73 30.08
N ILE A 104 -16.27 15.16 31.04
CA ILE A 104 -14.83 14.96 30.94
C ILE A 104 -14.61 13.96 29.81
N PRO A 105 -13.88 14.31 28.72
CA PRO A 105 -13.50 13.32 27.73
C PRO A 105 -12.58 12.29 28.39
N PRO A 106 -12.66 11.00 27.98
CA PRO A 106 -11.80 9.96 28.53
C PRO A 106 -10.32 10.32 28.30
N PRO A 107 -9.42 9.92 29.22
CA PRO A 107 -8.02 10.29 29.13
C PRO A 107 -7.40 9.77 27.85
N VAL A 108 -6.91 10.70 27.04
CA VAL A 108 -6.05 10.41 25.91
C VAL A 108 -4.76 9.83 26.49
N ASN A 109 -4.49 8.58 26.20
CA ASN A 109 -3.25 7.93 26.58
C ASN A 109 -2.08 8.64 25.86
N GLN A 110 -1.34 9.44 26.60
CA GLN A 110 -0.13 10.12 26.13
C GLN A 110 0.96 9.08 25.94
N GLY A 111 1.05 8.53 24.72
CA GLY A 111 2.27 7.92 24.21
C GLY A 111 3.26 9.03 23.90
N ASN A 112 4.38 8.98 24.57
CA ASN A 112 5.50 9.91 24.55
C ASN A 112 5.96 10.27 23.11
N GLY A 113 6.05 11.55 22.78
CA GLY A 113 6.81 12.09 21.65
C GLY A 113 5.98 12.70 20.52
N ASP A 114 6.16 14.00 20.34
CA ASP A 114 5.75 14.87 19.25
C ASP A 114 4.25 15.20 19.17
N ASN A 115 3.87 16.29 19.81
CA ASN A 115 2.60 17.02 19.60
C ASN A 115 2.59 17.71 18.22
N ALA A 116 2.59 16.94 17.14
CA ALA A 116 2.29 17.45 15.83
C ALA A 116 0.79 17.26 15.59
N SER A 117 0.01 18.34 15.63
CA SER A 117 -1.40 18.31 15.28
C SER A 117 -1.54 18.51 13.77
N GLY A 118 -1.91 17.46 13.06
CA GLY A 118 -2.27 17.48 11.65
C GLY A 118 -3.39 16.50 11.37
N LYS A 119 -4.17 16.80 10.34
CA LYS A 119 -5.36 16.01 9.98
C LYS A 119 -5.00 14.57 9.59
N TYR A 120 -3.87 14.38 8.92
CA TYR A 120 -3.39 13.10 8.43
C TYR A 120 -2.18 12.66 9.22
N GLN A 121 -2.23 11.46 9.75
CA GLN A 121 -1.21 10.90 10.62
C GLN A 121 -0.80 9.51 10.14
N GLY A 122 0.42 9.10 10.47
CA GLY A 122 0.92 7.79 10.09
C GLY A 122 2.36 7.53 10.50
N LYS A 123 2.98 6.61 9.79
CA LYS A 123 4.37 6.20 9.99
C LYS A 123 5.12 6.16 8.67
N GLY A 124 6.40 6.48 8.74
CA GLY A 124 7.30 6.36 7.61
C GLY A 124 8.72 6.17 8.05
N PHE A 125 9.58 5.70 7.17
CA PHE A 125 11.01 5.63 7.37
C PHE A 125 11.78 5.90 6.08
N ILE A 126 13.05 6.25 6.23
CA ILE A 126 13.93 6.62 5.13
C ILE A 126 15.07 5.61 5.08
N VAL A 127 15.35 5.11 3.88
CA VAL A 127 16.49 4.23 3.63
C VAL A 127 17.44 4.95 2.68
N PRO A 128 18.66 5.28 3.10
CA PRO A 128 19.68 5.78 2.19
C PRO A 128 19.96 4.76 1.09
N LEU A 129 20.17 5.22 -0.14
CA LEU A 129 20.41 4.35 -1.29
C LEU A 129 21.61 3.42 -1.03
N GLY A 130 21.44 2.14 -1.34
CA GLY A 130 22.46 1.11 -1.10
C GLY A 130 22.57 0.62 0.33
N GLN A 131 21.72 1.10 1.24
CA GLN A 131 21.63 0.59 2.61
C GLN A 131 20.40 -0.33 2.76
N GLN A 132 20.47 -1.21 3.76
CA GLN A 132 19.30 -1.99 4.18
C GLN A 132 18.59 -1.25 5.32
N PRO A 133 17.25 -1.29 5.38
CA PRO A 133 16.53 -0.71 6.49
C PRO A 133 16.90 -1.39 7.80
N ASN A 134 17.07 -0.61 8.85
CA ASN A 134 17.56 -1.06 10.15
C ASN A 134 16.42 -1.54 11.09
N GLY A 135 15.53 -2.36 10.58
CA GLY A 135 14.27 -2.66 11.24
C GLY A 135 13.39 -1.41 11.27
N LEU A 136 12.15 -1.47 11.67
CA LEU A 136 11.34 -0.26 11.83
C LEU A 136 11.78 0.63 13.02
N ARG A 137 13.03 0.49 13.49
CA ARG A 137 13.60 1.32 14.57
C ARG A 137 13.61 2.80 14.19
N ASP A 138 13.84 3.09 12.91
CA ASP A 138 13.90 4.45 12.38
C ASP A 138 12.55 4.95 11.87
N ALA A 139 11.46 4.22 12.15
CA ALA A 139 10.12 4.65 11.79
C ALA A 139 9.75 5.92 12.57
N LYS A 140 9.50 7.00 11.83
CA LYS A 140 9.11 8.31 12.34
C LYS A 140 7.62 8.50 12.23
N SER A 141 7.06 9.34 13.07
CA SER A 141 5.70 9.81 12.90
C SER A 141 5.62 10.70 11.67
N VAL A 142 4.58 10.49 10.88
CA VAL A 142 4.21 11.32 9.75
C VAL A 142 2.98 12.12 10.16
N VAL A 143 3.02 13.43 9.93
CA VAL A 143 1.90 14.33 10.20
C VAL A 143 1.81 15.34 9.05
N SER A 144 0.62 15.49 8.46
CA SER A 144 0.37 16.40 7.35
C SER A 144 -1.04 16.99 7.45
N ASP A 145 -1.21 18.21 6.96
CA ASP A 145 -2.52 18.84 6.78
C ASP A 145 -3.11 18.56 5.38
N ASP A 146 -2.30 17.98 4.50
CA ASP A 146 -2.68 17.62 3.14
C ASP A 146 -2.35 16.13 2.88
N LEU A 147 -3.36 15.33 2.51
CA LEU A 147 -3.17 13.92 2.16
C LEU A 147 -2.27 13.72 0.94
N ALA A 148 -2.20 14.71 0.06
CA ALA A 148 -1.35 14.68 -1.13
C ALA A 148 0.10 15.12 -0.86
N VAL A 149 0.47 15.35 0.41
CA VAL A 149 1.83 15.75 0.81
C VAL A 149 2.32 14.87 1.95
N LEU A 150 3.45 14.23 1.76
CA LEU A 150 4.18 13.53 2.82
C LEU A 150 5.14 14.50 3.51
N ASN A 151 5.01 14.66 4.81
CA ASN A 151 6.00 15.31 5.65
C ASN A 151 6.82 14.25 6.38
N LEU A 152 8.06 14.05 5.98
CA LEU A 152 8.93 13.04 6.59
C LEU A 152 10.34 13.60 6.73
N ASP A 153 10.84 13.63 7.96
CA ASP A 153 12.17 14.14 8.29
C ASP A 153 12.43 15.58 7.82
N GLY A 154 11.42 16.44 7.99
CA GLY A 154 11.49 17.86 7.59
C GLY A 154 11.36 18.10 6.07
N LYS A 155 11.23 17.05 5.27
CA LYS A 155 11.04 17.16 3.81
C LYS A 155 9.57 17.02 3.47
N LYS A 156 9.07 17.93 2.63
CA LYS A 156 7.73 17.86 2.03
C LYS A 156 7.83 17.22 0.65
N LEU A 157 7.15 16.11 0.47
CA LEU A 157 7.17 15.33 -0.76
C LEU A 157 5.76 15.25 -1.34
N PRO A 158 5.52 15.77 -2.57
CA PRO A 158 4.21 15.64 -3.22
C PRO A 158 3.92 14.18 -3.60
N LEU A 159 2.67 13.76 -3.34
CA LEU A 159 2.20 12.39 -3.51
C LEU A 159 1.22 12.20 -4.68
N GLN A 160 0.98 13.24 -5.47
CA GLN A 160 0.02 13.19 -6.56
C GLN A 160 0.63 13.73 -7.85
N LEU A 161 0.64 12.90 -8.88
CA LEU A 161 1.06 13.29 -10.21
C LEU A 161 -0.04 14.12 -10.90
N PRO A 162 0.29 15.24 -11.54
CA PRO A 162 -0.68 15.99 -12.33
C PRO A 162 -1.25 15.13 -13.45
N ASN A 163 -2.58 15.15 -13.60
CA ASN A 163 -3.32 14.46 -14.66
C ASN A 163 -3.12 12.94 -14.74
N ILE A 164 -2.52 12.33 -13.71
CA ILE A 164 -2.38 10.87 -13.60
C ILE A 164 -3.09 10.42 -12.33
N SER A 165 -4.09 9.57 -12.51
CA SER A 165 -4.83 8.96 -11.41
C SER A 165 -5.09 7.49 -11.73
N SER A 166 -4.73 6.61 -10.82
CA SER A 166 -5.10 5.20 -10.88
C SER A 166 -6.07 4.87 -9.75
N GLY A 167 -6.91 3.86 -9.94
CA GLY A 167 -7.82 3.42 -8.89
C GLY A 167 -7.09 2.81 -7.70
N ASN A 168 -6.11 1.96 -7.96
CA ASN A 168 -5.44 1.16 -6.91
C ASN A 168 -4.07 1.74 -6.52
N ILE A 169 -3.11 1.74 -7.42
CA ILE A 169 -1.76 2.22 -7.18
C ILE A 169 -1.18 2.85 -8.45
N THR A 170 -0.52 3.99 -8.31
CA THR A 170 0.20 4.64 -9.39
C THR A 170 1.67 4.28 -9.27
N SER A 171 2.25 3.69 -10.31
CA SER A 171 3.67 3.34 -10.36
C SER A 171 4.30 3.95 -11.61
N VAL A 172 5.25 4.88 -11.42
CA VAL A 172 5.93 5.61 -12.49
C VAL A 172 7.42 5.71 -12.19
N ARG A 173 8.24 5.57 -13.22
CA ARG A 173 9.68 5.84 -13.16
C ARG A 173 9.98 7.18 -13.80
N GLY A 174 10.86 7.98 -13.15
CA GLY A 174 11.27 9.27 -13.66
C GLY A 174 10.18 10.35 -13.58
N ALA A 175 9.44 10.44 -12.47
CA ALA A 175 8.41 11.46 -12.28
C ALA A 175 8.98 12.76 -11.72
N THR A 176 8.40 13.89 -12.15
CA THR A 176 8.68 15.22 -11.57
C THR A 176 7.38 15.91 -11.21
N ILE A 177 7.30 16.44 -9.99
CA ILE A 177 6.13 17.16 -9.46
C ILE A 177 6.64 18.46 -8.86
N GLY A 178 6.35 19.60 -9.49
CA GLY A 178 6.99 20.87 -9.14
C GLY A 178 8.52 20.74 -9.22
N ASP A 179 9.20 21.12 -8.15
CA ASP A 179 10.67 21.05 -8.06
C ASP A 179 11.18 19.68 -7.54
N THR A 180 10.29 18.71 -7.33
CA THR A 180 10.66 17.40 -6.77
C THR A 180 10.70 16.35 -7.88
N SER A 181 11.88 15.72 -8.05
CA SER A 181 12.07 14.63 -9.00
C SER A 181 12.20 13.29 -8.28
N TYR A 182 11.56 12.27 -8.84
CA TYR A 182 11.59 10.90 -8.34
C TYR A 182 12.15 9.95 -9.40
N LYS A 183 13.06 9.10 -9.01
CA LYS A 183 13.51 7.95 -9.82
C LYS A 183 12.46 6.84 -9.82
N GLN A 184 11.77 6.67 -8.69
CA GLN A 184 10.66 5.75 -8.52
C GLN A 184 9.56 6.45 -7.73
N PHE A 185 8.34 6.39 -8.25
CA PHE A 185 7.12 6.92 -7.62
C PHE A 185 6.07 5.82 -7.61
N ILE A 186 5.80 5.24 -6.45
CA ILE A 186 4.75 4.25 -6.24
C ILE A 186 3.87 4.75 -5.12
N VAL A 187 2.66 5.19 -5.42
CA VAL A 187 1.73 5.78 -4.44
C VAL A 187 0.32 5.26 -4.68
N SER A 188 -0.39 5.02 -3.61
CA SER A 188 -1.80 4.59 -3.62
C SER A 188 -2.69 5.54 -4.43
N GLY A 189 -3.66 4.97 -5.13
CA GLY A 189 -4.57 5.67 -6.01
C GLY A 189 -5.85 6.18 -5.31
N THR A 190 -6.89 6.41 -6.09
CA THR A 190 -8.16 7.02 -5.65
C THR A 190 -9.06 6.07 -4.86
N ARG A 191 -8.81 4.77 -4.89
CA ARG A 191 -9.51 3.78 -4.07
C ARG A 191 -9.37 4.06 -2.57
N TYR A 192 -8.26 4.70 -2.18
CA TYR A 192 -7.93 5.01 -0.79
C TYR A 192 -8.28 6.48 -0.52
N ALA A 193 -9.55 6.71 -0.13
CA ALA A 193 -10.07 8.05 0.10
C ALA A 193 -9.58 8.69 1.40
N ASN A 194 -9.29 7.87 2.42
CA ASN A 194 -8.90 8.30 3.75
C ASN A 194 -7.41 8.14 4.03
N SER A 195 -6.67 7.47 3.15
CA SER A 195 -5.25 7.18 3.38
C SER A 195 -4.41 7.28 2.11
N LYS A 196 -3.10 7.43 2.31
CA LYS A 196 -2.06 7.32 1.28
C LYS A 196 -0.92 6.48 1.82
N PHE A 197 -0.40 5.60 1.00
CA PHE A 197 0.81 4.84 1.26
C PHE A 197 1.66 4.76 0.00
N GLY A 198 2.93 4.50 0.16
CA GLY A 198 3.79 4.44 -1.01
C GLY A 198 5.26 4.22 -0.72
N TYR A 199 6.00 4.18 -1.83
CA TYR A 199 7.44 4.11 -1.92
C TYR A 199 7.90 5.17 -2.92
N LEU A 200 8.75 6.08 -2.48
CA LEU A 200 9.33 7.12 -3.31
C LEU A 200 10.85 7.00 -3.28
N ASN A 201 11.51 7.12 -4.42
CA ASN A 201 12.97 7.22 -4.51
C ASN A 201 13.34 8.53 -5.20
N ASP A 202 14.14 9.37 -4.54
CA ASP A 202 14.61 10.67 -5.09
C ASP A 202 15.99 10.58 -5.77
N GLY A 203 16.53 9.36 -5.89
CA GLY A 203 17.87 9.12 -6.42
C GLY A 203 18.96 9.03 -5.35
N SER A 204 18.66 9.40 -4.11
CA SER A 204 19.57 9.30 -2.96
C SER A 204 18.99 8.51 -1.79
N LYS A 205 17.67 8.52 -1.64
CA LYS A 205 16.94 7.92 -0.52
C LYS A 205 15.63 7.32 -1.00
N ASP A 206 15.22 6.28 -0.31
CA ASP A 206 13.89 5.71 -0.37
C ASP A 206 13.05 6.24 0.79
N TYR A 207 11.85 6.71 0.49
CA TYR A 207 10.86 7.15 1.47
C TYR A 207 9.70 6.16 1.43
N ILE A 208 9.49 5.46 2.53
CA ILE A 208 8.45 4.44 2.68
C ILE A 208 7.48 4.95 3.73
N PHE A 209 6.19 5.02 3.41
CA PHE A 209 5.23 5.69 4.27
C PHE A 209 3.82 5.12 4.17
N SER A 210 3.05 5.36 5.22
CA SER A 210 1.59 5.24 5.25
C SER A 210 1.04 6.35 6.15
N GLN A 211 0.05 7.10 5.66
CA GLN A 211 -0.63 8.19 6.38
C GLN A 211 -2.10 8.23 6.03
N GLY A 212 -2.92 8.79 6.90
CA GLY A 212 -4.36 8.95 6.64
C GLY A 212 -5.08 9.65 7.77
N VAL A 213 -6.41 9.82 7.64
CA VAL A 213 -7.29 10.30 8.71
C VAL A 213 -7.47 9.17 9.71
N PRO A 214 -6.92 9.27 10.93
CA PRO A 214 -7.05 8.20 11.91
C PRO A 214 -8.52 7.91 12.23
N THR A 215 -8.90 6.64 12.33
CA THR A 215 -10.25 6.25 12.76
C THR A 215 -10.51 6.75 14.16
N ALA A 216 -11.55 7.58 14.32
CA ALA A 216 -11.93 8.14 15.62
C ALA A 216 -12.64 7.10 16.49
N THR A 217 -13.55 6.33 15.89
CA THR A 217 -14.33 5.30 16.59
C THR A 217 -14.04 3.94 15.98
N MET A 218 -13.30 3.12 16.71
CA MET A 218 -12.93 1.78 16.29
C MET A 218 -14.05 0.77 16.54
N PRO A 219 -14.24 -0.22 15.66
CA PRO A 219 -15.04 -1.39 15.97
C PRO A 219 -14.48 -2.11 17.20
N THR A 220 -15.34 -2.66 18.03
CA THR A 220 -14.95 -3.39 19.25
C THR A 220 -15.06 -4.89 19.13
N THR A 221 -15.78 -5.37 18.11
CA THR A 221 -16.04 -6.80 17.86
C THR A 221 -16.09 -7.09 16.35
N GLY A 222 -16.04 -8.37 16.03
CA GLY A 222 -16.16 -8.85 14.65
C GLY A 222 -14.84 -8.96 13.91
N VAL A 223 -14.88 -9.77 12.84
CA VAL A 223 -13.75 -10.00 11.94
C VAL A 223 -14.03 -9.33 10.60
N VAL A 224 -13.14 -8.45 10.19
CA VAL A 224 -13.26 -7.69 8.93
C VAL A 224 -12.13 -8.06 7.99
N LYS A 225 -12.47 -8.33 6.73
CA LYS A 225 -11.51 -8.57 5.67
C LYS A 225 -11.21 -7.26 4.94
N TYR A 226 -9.95 -7.13 4.51
CA TYR A 226 -9.47 -5.99 3.75
C TYR A 226 -8.67 -6.48 2.54
N SER A 227 -8.84 -5.81 1.41
CA SER A 227 -8.07 -6.07 0.20
C SER A 227 -7.47 -4.80 -0.36
N GLY A 228 -6.26 -4.88 -0.88
CA GLY A 228 -5.58 -3.69 -1.37
C GLY A 228 -4.27 -3.97 -2.07
N ALA A 229 -3.33 -3.04 -1.93
CA ALA A 229 -2.04 -3.09 -2.58
C ALA A 229 -0.90 -2.76 -1.61
N ALA A 230 0.30 -3.10 -2.02
CA ALA A 230 1.53 -2.70 -1.35
C ALA A 230 2.53 -2.13 -2.36
N ALA A 231 3.48 -1.33 -1.86
CA ALA A 231 4.69 -0.96 -2.55
C ALA A 231 5.85 -1.67 -1.85
N VAL A 232 6.58 -2.50 -2.57
CA VAL A 232 7.66 -3.35 -2.03
C VAL A 232 8.97 -2.97 -2.68
N GLY A 233 9.99 -2.68 -1.87
CA GLY A 233 11.32 -2.32 -2.32
C GLY A 233 12.37 -3.33 -1.88
N GLN A 234 13.35 -3.58 -2.77
CA GLN A 234 14.53 -4.40 -2.55
C GLN A 234 15.71 -3.81 -3.32
N ALA A 235 16.81 -3.49 -2.64
CA ALA A 235 18.05 -3.03 -3.28
C ALA A 235 17.86 -1.92 -4.33
N ALA A 236 17.08 -0.88 -4.01
CA ALA A 236 16.76 0.26 -4.87
C ALA A 236 15.82 -0.04 -6.07
N VAL A 237 15.28 -1.24 -6.15
CA VAL A 237 14.19 -1.59 -7.06
C VAL A 237 12.92 -1.68 -6.25
N ALA A 238 11.84 -1.09 -6.75
CA ALA A 238 10.54 -1.21 -6.11
C ALA A 238 9.44 -1.49 -7.14
N ASP A 239 8.39 -2.18 -6.68
CA ASP A 239 7.21 -2.45 -7.48
C ASP A 239 5.96 -2.59 -6.60
N SER A 240 4.81 -2.61 -7.25
CA SER A 240 3.54 -2.85 -6.61
C SER A 240 3.31 -4.34 -6.32
N ALA A 241 2.55 -4.61 -5.27
CA ALA A 241 2.18 -5.95 -4.84
C ALA A 241 0.73 -6.00 -4.38
N LEU A 242 0.18 -7.20 -4.19
CA LEU A 242 -1.14 -7.44 -3.62
C LEU A 242 -1.05 -7.49 -2.10
N ALA A 243 -2.08 -6.97 -1.42
CA ALA A 243 -2.16 -6.98 0.04
C ALA A 243 -3.56 -7.40 0.51
N ASN A 244 -3.64 -8.40 1.39
CA ASN A 244 -4.88 -8.89 1.95
C ASN A 244 -4.74 -9.05 3.46
N PHE A 245 -5.76 -8.61 4.21
CA PHE A 245 -5.73 -8.64 5.66
C PHE A 245 -7.04 -9.13 6.27
N SER A 246 -6.95 -9.53 7.53
CA SER A 246 -8.06 -9.85 8.40
C SER A 246 -7.82 -9.20 9.75
N ALA A 247 -8.68 -8.28 10.15
CA ALA A 247 -8.67 -7.68 11.49
C ALA A 247 -9.77 -8.31 12.33
N ASP A 248 -9.39 -8.90 13.46
CA ASP A 248 -10.30 -9.32 14.51
C ASP A 248 -10.29 -8.25 15.60
N PHE A 249 -11.35 -7.45 15.66
CA PHE A 249 -11.45 -6.35 16.60
C PHE A 249 -11.77 -6.82 18.02
N GLY A 250 -12.40 -7.99 18.17
CA GLY A 250 -12.63 -8.61 19.48
C GLY A 250 -11.35 -9.16 20.09
N ALA A 251 -10.58 -9.92 19.33
CA ALA A 251 -9.30 -10.45 19.74
C ALA A 251 -8.15 -9.42 19.65
N LYS A 252 -8.39 -8.24 19.06
CA LYS A 252 -7.40 -7.17 18.84
C LYS A 252 -6.19 -7.66 18.06
N THR A 253 -6.41 -8.41 16.97
CA THR A 253 -5.35 -8.94 16.13
C THR A 253 -5.55 -8.58 14.67
N LEU A 254 -4.44 -8.31 13.97
CA LEU A 254 -4.38 -8.12 12.54
C LEU A 254 -3.47 -9.20 11.96
N THR A 255 -3.98 -9.93 10.98
CA THR A 255 -3.18 -10.87 10.18
C THR A 255 -3.35 -10.56 8.70
N GLY A 256 -2.35 -10.88 7.90
CA GLY A 256 -2.46 -10.64 6.46
C GLY A 256 -1.26 -11.15 5.70
N SER A 257 -1.31 -10.97 4.39
CA SER A 257 -0.20 -11.32 3.50
C SER A 257 -0.02 -10.26 2.41
N ILE A 258 1.23 -10.04 2.05
CA ILE A 258 1.62 -9.27 0.88
C ILE A 258 2.22 -10.26 -0.11
N SER A 259 1.69 -10.31 -1.30
CA SER A 259 2.09 -11.26 -2.34
C SER A 259 2.46 -10.53 -3.63
N GLN A 260 3.41 -11.11 -4.33
CA GLN A 260 3.95 -10.59 -5.58
C GLN A 260 2.88 -10.56 -6.67
N ASN A 261 2.89 -9.51 -7.49
CA ASN A 261 2.18 -9.50 -8.77
C ASN A 261 2.93 -10.35 -9.80
N ALA A 262 2.23 -10.94 -10.74
CA ALA A 262 2.82 -11.80 -11.76
C ALA A 262 3.91 -11.11 -12.62
N SER A 263 3.87 -9.78 -12.72
CA SER A 263 4.81 -8.96 -13.48
C SER A 263 5.76 -8.14 -12.63
N SER A 264 5.88 -8.44 -11.32
CA SER A 264 6.69 -7.64 -10.41
C SER A 264 8.17 -7.71 -10.75
N ALA A 265 8.85 -6.55 -10.69
CA ALA A 265 10.29 -6.44 -10.82
C ALA A 265 11.05 -6.83 -9.54
N VAL A 266 10.35 -6.99 -8.43
CA VAL A 266 10.89 -7.44 -7.14
C VAL A 266 10.48 -8.89 -6.92
N ASP A 267 11.44 -9.79 -6.77
CA ASP A 267 11.19 -11.20 -6.49
C ASP A 267 11.23 -11.46 -4.99
N PHE A 268 10.10 -11.88 -4.42
CA PHE A 268 9.99 -12.18 -3.00
C PHE A 268 8.91 -13.25 -2.72
N LYS A 269 9.10 -14.00 -1.65
CA LYS A 269 8.08 -14.92 -1.15
C LYS A 269 7.00 -14.16 -0.39
N PRO A 270 5.77 -14.67 -0.29
CA PRO A 270 4.71 -14.01 0.44
C PRO A 270 5.16 -13.57 1.85
N VAL A 271 4.93 -12.30 2.16
CA VAL A 271 5.23 -11.69 3.46
C VAL A 271 4.01 -11.83 4.35
N ASN A 272 4.15 -12.58 5.43
CA ASN A 272 3.06 -12.77 6.38
C ASN A 272 3.13 -11.70 7.47
N ILE A 273 2.07 -10.92 7.58
CA ILE A 273 1.90 -9.87 8.58
C ILE A 273 1.12 -10.42 9.76
N SER A 274 1.62 -10.17 10.97
CA SER A 274 0.94 -10.44 12.23
C SER A 274 1.20 -9.30 13.21
N ALA A 275 0.13 -8.69 13.71
CA ALA A 275 0.21 -7.52 14.58
C ALA A 275 -0.91 -7.53 15.65
N GLY A 276 -0.64 -6.89 16.78
CA GLY A 276 -1.64 -6.53 17.78
C GLY A 276 -2.28 -5.19 17.45
N ILE A 277 -3.55 -5.04 17.72
CA ILE A 277 -4.31 -3.79 17.56
C ILE A 277 -4.37 -3.08 18.91
N GLU A 278 -3.98 -1.81 18.94
CA GLU A 278 -4.07 -0.93 20.10
C GLU A 278 -4.68 0.41 19.68
N GLY A 279 -5.86 0.72 20.22
CA GLY A 279 -6.64 1.87 19.75
C GLY A 279 -6.89 1.75 18.23
N ASN A 280 -6.54 2.79 17.48
CA ASN A 280 -6.66 2.83 16.03
C ASN A 280 -5.33 2.51 15.31
N THR A 281 -4.35 1.95 16.01
CA THR A 281 -3.05 1.56 15.47
C THR A 281 -2.82 0.06 15.61
N PHE A 282 -1.82 -0.44 14.90
CA PHE A 282 -1.36 -1.82 15.05
C PHE A 282 0.16 -1.90 14.93
N SER A 283 0.74 -2.88 15.61
CA SER A 283 2.17 -3.15 15.53
C SER A 283 2.48 -4.64 15.73
N SER A 284 3.53 -5.13 15.07
CA SER A 284 4.05 -6.47 15.31
C SER A 284 4.74 -6.55 16.68
N LYS A 285 4.84 -7.76 17.23
CA LYS A 285 5.65 -8.01 18.42
C LYS A 285 7.12 -7.72 18.16
N ALA A 286 7.86 -7.44 19.24
CA ALA A 286 9.28 -7.12 19.17
C ALA A 286 10.15 -8.26 18.58
N ASP A 287 9.74 -9.50 18.73
CA ASP A 287 10.41 -10.72 18.25
C ASP A 287 9.86 -11.23 16.89
N ALA A 288 8.87 -10.56 16.30
CA ALA A 288 8.31 -10.98 15.02
C ALA A 288 9.37 -10.95 13.90
N ALA A 289 9.35 -11.96 13.03
CA ALA A 289 10.27 -12.05 11.89
C ALA A 289 10.02 -10.91 10.89
N VAL A 290 8.75 -10.59 10.63
CA VAL A 290 8.34 -9.43 9.85
C VAL A 290 7.93 -8.33 10.82
N LYS A 291 8.59 -7.18 10.72
CA LYS A 291 8.22 -5.98 11.49
C LYS A 291 7.18 -5.19 10.73
N THR A 292 6.15 -4.74 11.43
CA THR A 292 5.11 -3.86 10.85
C THR A 292 4.59 -2.89 11.89
N THR A 293 4.17 -1.72 11.44
CA THR A 293 3.39 -0.75 12.20
C THR A 293 2.49 0.02 11.25
N GLY A 294 1.33 0.44 11.73
CA GLY A 294 0.37 1.17 10.91
C GLY A 294 -0.87 1.59 11.69
N GLY A 295 -1.92 1.94 10.97
CA GLY A 295 -3.17 2.39 11.56
C GLY A 295 -4.39 2.07 10.72
N PHE A 296 -5.54 2.30 11.34
CA PHE A 296 -6.85 2.28 10.70
C PHE A 296 -7.29 3.70 10.40
N TYR A 297 -7.89 3.89 9.23
CA TYR A 297 -8.22 5.18 8.68
C TYR A 297 -9.69 5.26 8.23
N GLY A 298 -10.23 6.48 8.30
CA GLY A 298 -11.62 6.75 7.96
C GLY A 298 -12.62 6.21 8.99
N ASP A 299 -13.90 6.34 8.72
CA ASP A 299 -14.96 5.93 9.63
C ASP A 299 -15.03 4.42 9.79
N ASN A 300 -15.22 3.94 11.03
CA ASN A 300 -15.38 2.52 11.35
C ASN A 300 -14.24 1.64 10.81
N ALA A 301 -13.01 2.14 10.79
CA ALA A 301 -11.86 1.43 10.26
C ALA A 301 -12.09 0.98 8.80
N HIS A 302 -12.58 1.89 7.95
CA HIS A 302 -12.87 1.59 6.55
C HIS A 302 -11.62 1.22 5.76
N GLU A 303 -10.49 1.84 6.10
CA GLU A 303 -9.19 1.56 5.50
C GLU A 303 -8.18 1.20 6.57
N LEU A 304 -7.16 0.47 6.18
CA LEU A 304 -5.94 0.29 6.97
C LEU A 304 -4.71 0.55 6.11
N GLY A 305 -3.63 0.94 6.74
CA GLY A 305 -2.37 1.10 6.06
C GLY A 305 -1.20 1.06 7.02
N GLY A 306 -0.04 0.67 6.52
CA GLY A 306 1.14 0.53 7.33
C GLY A 306 2.42 0.40 6.53
N ILE A 307 3.50 0.27 7.26
CA ILE A 307 4.85 0.02 6.76
C ILE A 307 5.35 -1.31 7.30
N PHE A 308 6.21 -1.98 6.55
CA PHE A 308 6.76 -3.27 6.96
C PHE A 308 8.22 -3.44 6.54
N GLN A 309 8.88 -4.39 7.19
CA GLN A 309 10.19 -4.88 6.83
C GLN A 309 10.29 -6.38 7.10
N ASP A 310 10.77 -7.11 6.11
CA ASP A 310 11.20 -8.49 6.20
C ASP A 310 12.72 -8.57 5.98
N SER A 311 13.47 -8.67 7.08
CA SER A 311 14.92 -8.68 7.04
C SER A 311 15.47 -9.98 6.42
N ALA A 312 14.73 -11.08 6.51
CA ALA A 312 15.15 -12.37 5.95
C ALA A 312 15.17 -12.34 4.41
N GLN A 313 14.27 -11.54 3.81
CA GLN A 313 14.20 -11.35 2.36
C GLN A 313 14.86 -10.04 1.91
N ALA A 314 15.42 -9.25 2.83
CA ALA A 314 15.98 -7.92 2.57
C ALA A 314 15.01 -6.99 1.82
N ILE A 315 13.71 -7.06 2.17
CA ILE A 315 12.66 -6.22 1.59
C ILE A 315 12.01 -5.34 2.64
N SER A 316 11.52 -4.22 2.17
CA SER A 316 10.72 -3.30 2.96
C SER A 316 9.66 -2.64 2.08
N GLY A 317 8.64 -2.08 2.71
CA GLY A 317 7.58 -1.46 1.94
C GLY A 317 6.47 -0.87 2.78
N SER A 318 5.45 -0.43 2.08
CA SER A 318 4.21 0.06 2.64
C SER A 318 3.02 -0.66 2.02
N PHE A 319 1.91 -0.62 2.71
CA PHE A 319 0.66 -1.21 2.23
C PHE A 319 -0.55 -0.40 2.67
N GLY A 320 -1.63 -0.58 1.95
CA GLY A 320 -2.95 -0.14 2.34
C GLY A 320 -4.01 -1.06 1.79
N ALA A 321 -5.12 -1.14 2.49
CA ALA A 321 -6.24 -1.97 2.10
C ALA A 321 -7.57 -1.33 2.53
N VAL A 322 -8.60 -1.61 1.76
CA VAL A 322 -9.96 -1.14 1.98
C VAL A 322 -10.80 -2.33 2.43
N ARG A 323 -11.74 -2.10 3.34
CA ARG A 323 -12.69 -3.08 3.81
C ARG A 323 -13.38 -3.76 2.63
N SER A 324 -13.37 -5.08 2.63
CA SER A 324 -14.12 -5.88 1.66
C SER A 324 -15.57 -6.00 2.12
N ASN A 325 -16.49 -5.78 1.22
CA ASN A 325 -17.94 -5.96 1.46
C ASN A 325 -18.27 -7.43 1.62
#